data_502474fe235baadb5790525947c59e8d
#
_entry.id   502474fe235baadb5790525947c59e8d
#
_cell.length_a   1.000
_cell.length_b   1.000
_cell.length_c   1.000
_cell.angle_alpha   90.00
_cell.angle_beta   90.00
_cell.angle_gamma   90.00
#
_symmetry.space_group_name_H-M   'P 1'
#
loop_
_entity.id
_entity.type
_entity.pdbx_description
1 polymer ?
#
loop_
_entity_poly.entity_id
_entity_poly.type
_entity_poly.pdbx_seq_one_letter_code
_entity_poly.pdbx_strand_id
1 'polypeptide(L)'
;MKLISYYNQTDQLEQAAILVGSMAYDLNLLDKELPPTMAEFLFGEDETMVLAKAYDAQIKAGNKVRATPKPIQSLALLAPVPHPPSLRDAYAFRQHVAAGRRNRGLDMIPEFDEFPVFYFSNHHAINGPGDIAVMPDHLHQLDFELEIAAVIGWAGYNIRAEEADDFIAGFIVMNDF
;
A
#
# COMPACT_ATOMS: atom_id res chain seq x y z
N MET A 1 0.23 -13.38 -2.30
CA MET A 1 0.04 -12.65 -3.56
C MET A 1 0.75 -11.30 -3.47
N LYS A 2 1.34 -10.79 -4.56
CA LYS A 2 1.85 -9.42 -4.63
C LYS A 2 1.03 -8.66 -5.67
N LEU A 3 0.59 -7.47 -5.29
CA LEU A 3 -0.15 -6.55 -6.17
C LEU A 3 0.69 -5.30 -6.40
N ILE A 4 0.60 -4.74 -7.60
CA ILE A 4 1.26 -3.49 -7.99
C ILE A 4 0.27 -2.59 -8.72
N SER A 5 0.55 -1.29 -8.68
CA SER A 5 -0.08 -0.30 -9.56
C SER A 5 1.00 0.34 -10.43
N TYR A 6 0.67 0.63 -11.67
CA TYR A 6 1.55 1.31 -12.61
C TYR A 6 0.76 2.22 -13.56
N TYR A 7 1.44 3.20 -14.15
CA TYR A 7 0.86 4.05 -15.17
C TYR A 7 1.08 3.43 -16.55
N ASN A 8 -0.01 3.07 -17.23
CA ASN A 8 0.03 2.58 -18.59
C ASN A 8 0.16 3.76 -19.56
N GLN A 9 1.35 3.94 -20.11
CA GLN A 9 1.65 5.06 -21.02
C GLN A 9 0.87 5.02 -22.33
N THR A 10 0.42 3.82 -22.78
CA THR A 10 -0.33 3.67 -24.01
C THR A 10 -1.75 4.21 -23.86
N ASP A 11 -2.41 3.81 -22.79
CA ASP A 11 -3.81 4.16 -22.53
C ASP A 11 -3.94 5.42 -21.67
N GLN A 12 -2.83 5.89 -21.09
CA GLN A 12 -2.75 7.01 -20.15
C GLN A 12 -3.63 6.82 -18.91
N LEU A 13 -3.70 5.58 -18.43
CA LEU A 13 -4.52 5.18 -17.29
C LEU A 13 -3.69 4.43 -16.24
N GLU A 14 -4.16 4.44 -15.01
CA GLU A 14 -3.66 3.55 -13.98
C GLU A 14 -4.06 2.11 -14.26
N GLN A 15 -3.19 1.20 -13.90
CA GLN A 15 -3.40 -0.23 -14.08
C GLN A 15 -2.92 -0.99 -12.84
N ALA A 16 -3.77 -1.87 -12.33
CA ALA A 16 -3.42 -2.83 -11.28
C ALA A 16 -3.05 -4.19 -11.87
N ALA A 17 -2.06 -4.84 -11.27
CA ALA A 17 -1.57 -6.14 -11.75
C ALA A 17 -1.13 -7.05 -10.60
N ILE A 18 -1.19 -8.37 -10.82
CA ILE A 18 -0.53 -9.38 -9.99
C ILE A 18 0.92 -9.48 -10.43
N LEU A 19 1.84 -9.43 -9.47
CA LEU A 19 3.27 -9.61 -9.71
C LEU A 19 3.70 -11.02 -9.29
N VAL A 20 4.16 -11.83 -10.25
CA VAL A 20 4.76 -13.14 -9.99
C VAL A 20 6.19 -13.15 -10.54
N GLY A 21 7.17 -13.35 -9.64
CA GLY A 21 8.58 -13.16 -10.01
C GLY A 21 8.85 -11.72 -10.46
N SER A 22 9.31 -11.55 -11.70
CA SER A 22 9.54 -10.25 -12.34
C SER A 22 8.48 -9.89 -13.39
N MET A 23 7.37 -10.64 -13.44
CA MET A 23 6.34 -10.48 -14.47
C MET A 23 5.02 -10.00 -13.83
N ALA A 24 4.46 -8.94 -14.40
CA ALA A 24 3.18 -8.37 -14.04
C ALA A 24 2.06 -8.86 -14.97
N TYR A 25 0.92 -9.18 -14.40
CA TYR A 25 -0.27 -9.66 -15.11
C TYR A 25 -1.44 -8.75 -14.77
N ASP A 26 -1.93 -7.98 -15.73
CA ASP A 26 -3.01 -7.00 -15.53
C ASP A 26 -4.28 -7.70 -15.06
N LEU A 27 -4.90 -7.17 -14.00
CA LEU A 27 -6.07 -7.77 -13.38
C LEU A 27 -7.23 -7.94 -14.36
N ASN A 28 -7.62 -6.87 -15.04
CA ASN A 28 -8.73 -6.86 -15.99
C ASN A 28 -8.49 -7.68 -17.27
N LEU A 29 -7.23 -8.04 -17.54
CA LEU A 29 -6.89 -8.96 -18.64
C LEU A 29 -6.84 -10.42 -18.20
N LEU A 30 -6.68 -10.68 -16.90
CA LEU A 30 -6.85 -12.02 -16.33
C LEU A 30 -8.32 -12.42 -16.36
N ASP A 31 -9.18 -11.55 -15.83
CA ASP A 31 -10.62 -11.76 -15.80
C ASP A 31 -11.37 -10.43 -15.95
N LYS A 32 -12.51 -10.46 -16.65
CA LYS A 32 -13.40 -9.29 -16.82
C LYS A 32 -14.07 -8.82 -15.50
N GLU A 33 -14.12 -9.71 -14.51
CA GLU A 33 -14.66 -9.41 -13.17
C GLU A 33 -13.61 -8.77 -12.25
N LEU A 34 -12.33 -8.78 -12.65
CA LEU A 34 -11.29 -8.05 -11.97
C LEU A 34 -11.18 -6.63 -12.55
N PRO A 35 -11.27 -5.59 -11.73
CA PRO A 35 -11.22 -4.22 -12.21
C PRO A 35 -9.79 -3.79 -12.59
N PRO A 36 -9.65 -2.71 -13.39
CA PRO A 36 -8.35 -2.27 -13.87
C PRO A 36 -7.53 -1.52 -12.82
N THR A 37 -8.14 -0.90 -11.81
CA THR A 37 -7.43 -0.07 -10.83
C THR A 37 -7.39 -0.70 -9.44
N MET A 38 -6.40 -0.31 -8.64
CA MET A 38 -6.29 -0.80 -7.26
C MET A 38 -7.43 -0.31 -6.37
N ALA A 39 -7.91 0.91 -6.59
CA ALA A 39 -9.03 1.45 -5.83
C ALA A 39 -10.31 0.62 -6.05
N GLU A 40 -10.64 0.33 -7.31
CA GLU A 40 -11.79 -0.52 -7.64
C GLU A 40 -11.60 -1.96 -7.16
N PHE A 41 -10.36 -2.47 -7.23
CA PHE A 41 -10.03 -3.81 -6.72
C PHE A 41 -10.29 -3.94 -5.22
N LEU A 42 -9.84 -2.97 -4.43
CA LEU A 42 -10.07 -2.95 -2.99
C LEU A 42 -11.56 -2.74 -2.65
N PHE A 43 -12.27 -1.96 -3.46
CA PHE A 43 -13.71 -1.75 -3.30
C PHE A 43 -14.53 -3.03 -3.54
N GLY A 44 -14.02 -3.97 -4.33
CA GLY A 44 -14.66 -5.27 -4.59
C GLY A 44 -14.51 -6.28 -3.44
N GLU A 45 -13.81 -5.93 -2.37
CA GLU A 45 -13.66 -6.71 -1.13
C GLU A 45 -13.31 -8.19 -1.39
N ASP A 46 -14.08 -9.13 -0.84
CA ASP A 46 -13.80 -10.56 -0.95
C ASP A 46 -13.89 -11.11 -2.39
N GLU A 47 -14.79 -10.60 -3.20
CA GLU A 47 -15.03 -11.13 -4.56
C GLU A 47 -13.79 -10.96 -5.44
N THR A 48 -13.23 -9.75 -5.46
CA THR A 48 -12.01 -9.46 -6.24
C THR A 48 -10.78 -10.12 -5.61
N MET A 49 -10.68 -10.14 -4.29
CA MET A 49 -9.55 -10.71 -3.58
C MET A 49 -9.45 -12.24 -3.78
N VAL A 50 -10.55 -12.96 -3.65
CA VAL A 50 -10.60 -14.43 -3.86
C VAL A 50 -10.25 -14.78 -5.30
N LEU A 51 -10.82 -14.06 -6.27
CA LEU A 51 -10.55 -14.29 -7.69
C LEU A 51 -9.07 -14.00 -8.03
N ALA A 52 -8.51 -12.90 -7.55
CA ALA A 52 -7.10 -12.57 -7.77
C ALA A 52 -6.16 -13.60 -7.14
N LYS A 53 -6.45 -14.08 -5.91
CA LYS A 53 -5.67 -15.16 -5.27
C LYS A 53 -5.70 -16.45 -6.09
N ALA A 54 -6.83 -16.77 -6.71
CA ALA A 54 -6.94 -17.94 -7.59
C ALA A 54 -6.04 -17.81 -8.83
N TYR A 55 -6.02 -16.63 -9.47
CA TYR A 55 -5.12 -16.38 -10.60
C TYR A 55 -3.64 -16.35 -10.19
N ASP A 56 -3.30 -15.76 -9.05
CA ASP A 56 -1.93 -15.81 -8.51
C ASP A 56 -1.44 -17.25 -8.35
N ALA A 57 -2.29 -18.13 -7.81
CA ALA A 57 -1.98 -19.55 -7.67
C ALA A 57 -1.81 -20.26 -9.04
N GLN A 58 -2.69 -19.99 -10.00
CA GLN A 58 -2.60 -20.55 -11.36
C GLN A 58 -1.30 -20.13 -12.06
N ILE A 59 -0.94 -18.85 -11.99
CA ILE A 59 0.29 -18.31 -12.61
C ILE A 59 1.53 -18.96 -11.97
N LYS A 60 1.57 -19.05 -10.63
CA LYS A 60 2.67 -19.71 -9.91
C LYS A 60 2.82 -21.20 -10.22
N ALA A 61 1.72 -21.86 -10.54
CA ALA A 61 1.72 -23.25 -10.99
C ALA A 61 2.14 -23.42 -12.46
N GLY A 62 2.43 -22.33 -13.18
CA GLY A 62 2.82 -22.35 -14.59
C GLY A 62 1.65 -22.56 -15.55
N ASN A 63 0.41 -22.40 -15.09
CA ASN A 63 -0.76 -22.53 -15.95
C ASN A 63 -0.86 -21.35 -16.91
N LYS A 64 -1.34 -21.61 -18.11
CA LYS A 64 -1.60 -20.56 -19.09
C LYS A 64 -2.80 -19.72 -18.65
N VAL A 65 -2.61 -18.40 -18.60
CA VAL A 65 -3.66 -17.42 -18.32
C VAL A 65 -3.89 -16.52 -19.53
N ARG A 66 -4.98 -15.75 -19.51
CA ARG A 66 -5.36 -14.87 -20.63
C ARG A 66 -4.45 -13.64 -20.74
N ALA A 67 -4.04 -13.07 -19.61
CA ALA A 67 -3.21 -11.87 -19.59
C ALA A 67 -1.80 -12.16 -20.13
N THR A 68 -1.31 -11.31 -21.01
CA THR A 68 0.09 -11.34 -21.46
C THR A 68 0.98 -10.71 -20.38
N PRO A 69 1.99 -11.43 -19.87
CA PRO A 69 2.88 -10.91 -18.85
C PRO A 69 3.74 -9.75 -19.37
N LYS A 70 3.98 -8.76 -18.52
CA LYS A 70 4.84 -7.60 -18.76
C LYS A 70 6.02 -7.61 -17.78
N PRO A 71 7.28 -7.42 -18.22
CA PRO A 71 8.39 -7.28 -17.29
C PRO A 71 8.22 -6.06 -16.39
N ILE A 72 8.38 -6.21 -15.08
CA ILE A 72 8.21 -5.10 -14.13
C ILE A 72 9.13 -3.92 -14.44
N GLN A 73 10.34 -4.19 -14.97
CA GLN A 73 11.31 -3.15 -15.33
C GLN A 73 10.84 -2.25 -16.48
N SER A 74 9.84 -2.67 -17.26
CA SER A 74 9.27 -1.88 -18.36
C SER A 74 8.08 -1.02 -17.92
N LEU A 75 7.69 -1.06 -16.64
CA LEU A 75 6.51 -0.39 -16.13
C LEU A 75 6.87 0.90 -15.38
N ALA A 76 6.09 1.94 -15.57
CA ALA A 76 6.14 3.15 -14.77
C ALA A 76 5.35 2.90 -13.47
N LEU A 77 6.03 2.35 -12.45
CA LEU A 77 5.39 1.98 -11.19
C LEU A 77 4.84 3.20 -10.46
N LEU A 78 3.66 3.03 -9.89
CA LEU A 78 3.03 3.92 -8.93
C LEU A 78 3.18 3.35 -7.51
N ALA A 79 2.74 4.09 -6.51
CA ALA A 79 2.49 3.49 -5.19
C ALA A 79 1.50 2.32 -5.34
N PRO A 80 1.61 1.26 -4.53
CA PRO A 80 0.68 0.12 -4.63
C PRO A 80 -0.80 0.51 -4.51
N VAL A 81 -1.11 1.52 -3.67
CA VAL A 81 -2.42 2.19 -3.58
C VAL A 81 -2.19 3.68 -3.87
N PRO A 82 -2.32 4.13 -5.14
CA PRO A 82 -1.91 5.49 -5.52
C PRO A 82 -2.78 6.59 -4.92
N HIS A 83 -4.07 6.32 -4.72
CA HIS A 83 -5.06 7.29 -4.28
C HIS A 83 -5.93 6.74 -3.13
N PRO A 84 -5.34 6.49 -1.95
CA PRO A 84 -6.16 6.07 -0.81
C PRO A 84 -7.04 7.23 -0.33
N PRO A 85 -8.25 6.95 0.18
CA PRO A 85 -9.15 7.99 0.68
C PRO A 85 -8.63 8.64 1.97
N SER A 86 -7.70 8.01 2.67
CA SER A 86 -7.03 8.55 3.85
C SER A 86 -5.73 7.80 4.14
N LEU A 87 -4.82 8.47 4.84
CA LEU A 87 -3.60 7.88 5.40
C LEU A 87 -3.50 8.33 6.86
N ARG A 88 -3.19 7.41 7.75
CA ARG A 88 -2.91 7.68 9.16
C ARG A 88 -1.58 7.08 9.51
N ASP A 89 -0.74 7.87 10.14
CA ASP A 89 0.49 7.39 10.74
C ASP A 89 0.29 7.22 12.24
N ALA A 90 0.74 6.10 12.78
CA ALA A 90 0.47 5.71 14.15
C ALA A 90 1.75 5.41 14.92
N TYR A 91 1.85 5.91 16.13
CA TYR A 91 2.92 5.58 17.07
C TYR A 91 2.80 4.13 17.59
N ALA A 92 3.00 3.15 16.71
CA ALA A 92 2.80 1.74 17.05
C ALA A 92 3.88 1.17 17.97
N PHE A 93 5.11 1.71 17.94
CA PHE A 93 6.26 1.17 18.66
C PHE A 93 6.66 2.05 19.83
N ARG A 94 6.32 1.62 21.04
CA ARG A 94 6.61 2.35 22.30
C ARG A 94 8.10 2.72 22.44
N GLN A 95 9.01 1.85 22.01
CA GLN A 95 10.45 2.11 22.09
C GLN A 95 10.89 3.27 21.19
N HIS A 96 10.31 3.37 19.98
CA HIS A 96 10.54 4.47 19.04
C HIS A 96 10.09 5.80 19.67
N VAL A 97 8.85 5.86 20.15
CA VAL A 97 8.29 7.06 20.81
C VAL A 97 9.12 7.46 22.03
N ALA A 98 9.49 6.51 22.87
CA ALA A 98 10.32 6.78 24.06
C ALA A 98 11.71 7.32 23.68
N ALA A 99 12.31 6.80 22.60
CA ALA A 99 13.60 7.30 22.11
C ALA A 99 13.49 8.73 21.57
N GLY A 100 12.50 9.00 20.71
CA GLY A 100 12.26 10.33 20.16
C GLY A 100 11.96 11.38 21.21
N ARG A 101 11.18 11.04 22.23
CA ARG A 101 10.91 11.94 23.37
C ARG A 101 12.15 12.19 24.22
N ARG A 102 12.88 11.15 24.56
CA ARG A 102 14.14 11.25 25.35
C ARG A 102 15.17 12.13 24.62
N ASN A 103 15.30 12.02 23.30
CA ASN A 103 16.19 12.86 22.50
C ASN A 103 15.83 14.35 22.54
N ARG A 104 14.56 14.65 22.82
CA ARG A 104 14.05 16.01 23.03
C ARG A 104 13.98 16.42 24.50
N GLY A 105 14.49 15.62 25.44
CA GLY A 105 14.47 15.88 26.88
C GLY A 105 13.07 15.81 27.50
N LEU A 106 12.16 15.01 26.91
CA LEU A 106 10.79 14.86 27.34
C LEU A 106 10.53 13.45 27.90
N ASP A 107 9.65 13.37 28.90
CA ASP A 107 9.14 12.09 29.40
C ASP A 107 8.08 11.50 28.49
N MET A 108 7.78 10.22 28.65
CA MET A 108 6.65 9.58 27.97
C MET A 108 5.34 10.24 28.35
N ILE A 109 4.41 10.27 27.40
CA ILE A 109 3.04 10.73 27.62
C ILE A 109 2.19 9.56 28.14
N PRO A 110 1.40 9.75 29.21
CA PRO A 110 0.51 8.71 29.74
C PRO A 110 -0.49 8.20 28.69
N GLU A 111 -0.99 9.09 27.85
CA GLU A 111 -1.97 8.83 26.80
C GLU A 111 -1.52 7.76 25.80
N PHE A 112 -0.20 7.57 25.63
CA PHE A 112 0.31 6.53 24.76
C PHE A 112 -0.14 5.11 25.17
N ASP A 113 -0.24 4.89 26.49
CA ASP A 113 -0.64 3.59 27.05
C ASP A 113 -2.18 3.47 27.23
N GLU A 114 -2.93 4.56 27.02
CA GLU A 114 -4.39 4.63 27.23
C GLU A 114 -5.17 4.40 25.92
N PHE A 115 -4.69 4.94 24.78
CA PHE A 115 -5.35 4.84 23.49
C PHE A 115 -4.34 4.94 22.32
N PRO A 116 -4.68 4.42 21.12
CA PRO A 116 -3.83 4.55 19.94
C PRO A 116 -3.66 6.01 19.52
N VAL A 117 -2.41 6.49 19.51
CA VAL A 117 -2.08 7.83 19.03
C VAL A 117 -1.73 7.75 17.55
N PHE A 118 -2.37 8.56 16.73
CA PHE A 118 -2.09 8.69 15.30
C PHE A 118 -2.33 10.12 14.83
N TYR A 119 -1.81 10.45 13.65
CA TYR A 119 -2.14 11.68 12.94
C TYR A 119 -2.56 11.39 11.49
N PHE A 120 -3.25 12.35 10.88
CA PHE A 120 -3.63 12.27 9.48
C PHE A 120 -2.50 12.80 8.62
N SER A 121 -1.89 11.91 7.83
CA SER A 121 -0.91 12.29 6.82
C SER A 121 -1.58 12.78 5.55
N ASN A 122 -0.81 13.48 4.71
CA ASN A 122 -1.30 13.96 3.43
C ASN A 122 -1.38 12.82 2.40
N HIS A 123 -2.53 12.18 2.32
CA HIS A 123 -2.78 11.07 1.39
C HIS A 123 -2.74 11.49 -0.10
N HIS A 124 -2.70 12.79 -0.42
CA HIS A 124 -2.49 13.29 -1.79
C HIS A 124 -1.02 13.45 -2.17
N ALA A 125 -0.09 13.28 -1.23
CA ALA A 125 1.35 13.38 -1.46
C ALA A 125 2.04 12.01 -1.58
N ILE A 126 1.28 10.96 -1.87
CA ILE A 126 1.82 9.61 -2.04
C ILE A 126 2.50 9.50 -3.40
N ASN A 127 3.75 9.02 -3.39
CA ASN A 127 4.53 8.78 -4.58
C ASN A 127 4.87 7.30 -4.73
N GLY A 128 5.02 6.85 -5.97
CA GLY A 128 5.60 5.56 -6.29
C GLY A 128 7.12 5.59 -6.22
N PRO A 129 7.79 4.48 -6.61
CA PRO A 129 9.24 4.45 -6.72
C PRO A 129 9.74 5.47 -7.73
N GLY A 130 10.78 6.23 -7.37
CA GLY A 130 11.38 7.23 -8.26
C GLY A 130 11.94 8.43 -7.50
N ASP A 131 12.12 9.52 -8.22
CA ASP A 131 12.62 10.76 -7.67
C ASP A 131 11.54 11.47 -6.85
N ILE A 132 11.94 12.04 -5.71
CA ILE A 132 11.07 12.84 -4.85
C ILE A 132 11.45 14.31 -5.02
N ALA A 133 10.47 15.14 -5.38
CA ALA A 133 10.64 16.57 -5.44
C ALA A 133 10.50 17.19 -4.04
N VAL A 134 11.56 17.81 -3.55
CA VAL A 134 11.57 18.53 -2.27
C VAL A 134 11.98 19.97 -2.46
N MET A 135 11.53 20.85 -1.57
CA MET A 135 11.97 22.25 -1.59
C MET A 135 13.46 22.32 -1.26
N PRO A 136 14.24 23.22 -1.92
CA PRO A 136 15.68 23.31 -1.70
C PRO A 136 16.11 23.50 -0.25
N ASP A 137 15.34 24.25 0.53
CA ASP A 137 15.63 24.53 1.94
C ASP A 137 15.45 23.29 2.84
N HIS A 138 14.70 22.29 2.40
CA HIS A 138 14.48 21.04 3.13
C HIS A 138 15.57 19.99 2.87
N LEU A 139 16.34 20.11 1.79
CA LEU A 139 17.38 19.14 1.41
C LEU A 139 18.47 18.95 2.47
N HIS A 140 18.75 19.97 3.28
CA HIS A 140 19.81 19.93 4.28
C HIS A 140 19.48 19.06 5.50
N GLN A 141 18.20 18.76 5.72
CA GLN A 141 17.72 18.00 6.89
C GLN A 141 16.67 16.97 6.47
N LEU A 142 16.69 16.55 5.21
CA LEU A 142 15.80 15.51 4.73
C LEU A 142 16.20 14.17 5.36
N ASP A 143 15.25 13.52 5.97
CA ASP A 143 15.37 12.19 6.55
C ASP A 143 14.14 11.36 6.16
N PHE A 144 14.13 10.10 6.50
CA PHE A 144 12.98 9.22 6.24
C PHE A 144 12.79 8.24 7.40
N GLU A 145 11.54 7.86 7.60
CA GLU A 145 11.16 6.75 8.49
C GLU A 145 10.72 5.56 7.64
N LEU A 146 11.38 4.41 7.84
CA LEU A 146 11.02 3.16 7.17
C LEU A 146 9.87 2.52 7.91
N GLU A 147 8.73 2.39 7.24
CA GLU A 147 7.48 1.97 7.85
C GLU A 147 6.80 0.81 7.15
N ILE A 148 5.82 0.22 7.84
CA ILE A 148 4.89 -0.76 7.29
C ILE A 148 3.48 -0.18 7.38
N ALA A 149 2.84 0.02 6.24
CA ALA A 149 1.46 0.43 6.17
C ALA A 149 0.53 -0.79 5.99
N ALA A 150 -0.52 -0.86 6.79
CA ALA A 150 -1.62 -1.80 6.59
C ALA A 150 -2.66 -1.17 5.65
N VAL A 151 -2.99 -1.87 4.58
CA VAL A 151 -4.05 -1.47 3.64
C VAL A 151 -5.36 -2.06 4.13
N ILE A 152 -6.31 -1.19 4.47
CA ILE A 152 -7.66 -1.61 4.84
C ILE A 152 -8.42 -1.93 3.56
N GLY A 153 -8.97 -3.14 3.48
CA GLY A 153 -9.65 -3.67 2.30
C GLY A 153 -11.15 -3.86 2.47
N TRP A 154 -11.65 -3.80 3.70
CA TRP A 154 -13.08 -4.01 3.99
C TRP A 154 -13.64 -2.87 4.81
N ALA A 155 -14.89 -2.51 4.52
CA ALA A 155 -15.62 -1.53 5.32
C ALA A 155 -15.95 -2.09 6.70
N GLY A 156 -15.85 -1.23 7.75
CA GLY A 156 -16.17 -1.64 9.10
C GLY A 156 -16.40 -0.46 10.04
N TYR A 157 -17.10 -0.73 11.13
CA TYR A 157 -17.40 0.24 12.18
C TYR A 157 -17.40 -0.43 13.55
N ASN A 158 -16.77 0.20 14.55
CA ASN A 158 -16.63 -0.37 15.91
C ASN A 158 -16.05 -1.79 15.93
N ILE A 159 -15.03 -2.04 15.11
CA ILE A 159 -14.37 -3.33 14.99
C ILE A 159 -13.61 -3.63 16.28
N ARG A 160 -13.79 -4.83 16.83
CA ARG A 160 -13.02 -5.28 17.99
C ARG A 160 -11.57 -5.58 17.59
N ALA A 161 -10.64 -5.41 18.52
CA ALA A 161 -9.21 -5.59 18.26
C ALA A 161 -8.88 -7.00 17.71
N GLU A 162 -9.55 -8.02 18.24
CA GLU A 162 -9.39 -9.42 17.80
C GLU A 162 -9.93 -9.72 16.39
N GLU A 163 -10.72 -8.81 15.82
CA GLU A 163 -11.27 -8.92 14.47
C GLU A 163 -10.55 -8.01 13.47
N ALA A 164 -9.64 -7.15 13.93
CA ALA A 164 -9.03 -6.11 13.09
C ALA A 164 -8.23 -6.68 11.91
N ASP A 165 -7.58 -7.83 12.09
CA ASP A 165 -6.80 -8.49 11.05
C ASP A 165 -7.64 -8.91 9.84
N ASP A 166 -8.93 -9.22 10.04
CA ASP A 166 -9.85 -9.60 8.98
C ASP A 166 -10.16 -8.45 8.02
N PHE A 167 -9.89 -7.20 8.43
CA PHE A 167 -10.09 -5.99 7.62
C PHE A 167 -8.86 -5.56 6.85
N ILE A 168 -7.72 -6.28 6.98
CA ILE A 168 -6.46 -5.95 6.31
C ILE A 168 -6.34 -6.69 4.99
N ALA A 169 -6.36 -5.97 3.87
CA ALA A 169 -6.11 -6.52 2.53
C ALA A 169 -4.64 -6.93 2.31
N GLY A 170 -3.72 -6.24 2.95
CA GLY A 170 -2.29 -6.50 2.84
C GLY A 170 -1.43 -5.42 3.46
N PHE A 171 -0.12 -5.55 3.25
CA PHE A 171 0.88 -4.64 3.81
C PHE A 171 1.76 -4.05 2.70
N ILE A 172 2.21 -2.82 2.92
CA ILE A 172 3.10 -2.08 2.04
C ILE A 172 4.29 -1.60 2.88
N VAL A 173 5.50 -1.68 2.33
CA VAL A 173 6.66 -0.96 2.85
C VAL A 173 6.62 0.45 2.29
N MET A 174 6.71 1.45 3.15
CA MET A 174 6.74 2.86 2.78
C MET A 174 7.88 3.59 3.49
N ASN A 175 8.22 4.74 2.96
CA ASN A 175 9.06 5.74 3.63
C ASN A 175 8.20 6.98 3.88
N ASP A 176 8.20 7.48 5.12
CA ASP A 176 7.68 8.79 5.46
C ASP A 176 8.85 9.79 5.48
N PHE A 177 8.69 10.94 4.77
CA PHE A 177 9.73 11.94 4.53
C PHE A 177 9.41 13.27 5.20
#